data_90334ec56b9b60d9d79368a487fca91a
#
_entry.id   90334ec56b9b60d9d79368a487fca91a
#
_cell.length_a   1.000
_cell.length_b   1.000
_cell.length_c   1.000
_cell.angle_alpha   90.00
_cell.angle_beta   90.00
_cell.angle_gamma   90.00
#
_symmetry.space_group_name_H-M   'P 1'
#
loop_
_entity.id
_entity.type
_entity.pdbx_description
1 polymer ?
#
loop_
_entity_poly.entity_id
_entity_poly.type
_entity_poly.pdbx_seq_one_letter_code
_entity_poly.pdbx_strand_id
1 'polypeptide(L)'
;MQYYYNLYNCNKHDYGEDMNNRAALRERDVILDSINEGVFTIDRDWRITSFNQAAERITGISREDSLGRFCSEVFHANVCENDCALRKTFETGKPVVNATAHIVDNKGLTIPIRISTAILKDKNGDVIGGVETFQDLSQIEQLRKELQSRHTFEDIVGRSPAMMRLFEMVPLIAESSSTVLIEGPSGTGKELFARAIHNLSPRKRKRFVAVNCAALPDTLLESEFFGYKAGAFTDAKKDKIGRFTLAHGGTIFLDEIGDISPALQVRLLRVLQEREIEPLGATEPVKVDVRVVAATNKDLGRLVQKGQFREDLYYRIRVIHLVLPPLKNRREDIPLLVDHIIAKYNRLQGKNIAGISLEAVTRLMGYDFPGNIREVENIIEQAFVLCGGDIIELHHLPPEIRPAAISSTDEIGIMNMRAMERCLITETLRRYDGNRKRTARDLGIDISTLYRKIRALNIETPAKDGRGRRR
;
A
#
# COMPACT_ATOMS: atom_id res chain seq x y z
N MET A 1 83.26 23.28 -17.02
CA MET A 1 82.33 23.31 -15.86
C MET A 1 80.87 23.65 -16.21
N GLN A 2 80.56 23.99 -17.44
CA GLN A 2 79.19 24.35 -17.89
C GLN A 2 78.38 23.21 -18.42
N TYR A 3 78.98 22.02 -18.70
CA TYR A 3 78.30 20.81 -19.20
C TYR A 3 77.73 19.96 -18.09
N TYR A 4 78.15 20.08 -16.86
CA TYR A 4 77.60 19.30 -15.73
C TYR A 4 76.41 19.98 -15.04
N TYR A 5 76.19 21.27 -15.28
CA TYR A 5 75.06 22.00 -14.65
C TYR A 5 73.74 21.81 -15.40
N ASN A 6 73.73 21.43 -16.70
CA ASN A 6 72.54 21.20 -17.49
C ASN A 6 71.95 19.79 -17.36
N LEU A 7 72.75 18.79 -16.93
CA LEU A 7 72.26 17.44 -16.73
C LEU A 7 71.56 17.25 -15.35
N TYR A 8 71.83 18.15 -14.38
CA TYR A 8 71.21 18.08 -13.04
C TYR A 8 69.88 18.81 -12.96
N ASN A 9 69.58 19.73 -13.86
CA ASN A 9 68.33 20.48 -13.85
C ASN A 9 67.22 19.89 -14.74
N CYS A 10 67.53 19.06 -15.74
CA CYS A 10 66.53 18.37 -16.55
C CYS A 10 65.83 17.22 -15.78
N ASN A 11 66.55 16.57 -14.85
CA ASN A 11 65.98 15.44 -14.10
C ASN A 11 65.14 15.83 -12.86
N LYS A 12 65.22 17.10 -12.38
CA LYS A 12 64.44 17.50 -11.20
C LYS A 12 63.05 17.98 -11.51
N HIS A 13 62.75 18.44 -12.71
CA HIS A 13 61.38 18.88 -13.06
C HIS A 13 60.52 17.70 -13.45
N ASP A 14 61.05 16.67 -14.16
CA ASP A 14 60.29 15.46 -14.52
C ASP A 14 59.95 14.56 -13.31
N TYR A 15 60.88 14.45 -12.32
CA TYR A 15 60.64 13.65 -11.13
C TYR A 15 59.67 14.31 -10.13
N GLY A 16 59.54 15.62 -10.13
CA GLY A 16 58.60 16.35 -9.26
C GLY A 16 57.16 16.31 -9.73
N GLU A 17 56.93 16.39 -11.03
CA GLU A 17 55.58 16.27 -11.60
C GLU A 17 55.04 14.83 -11.54
N ASP A 18 55.88 13.82 -11.76
CA ASP A 18 55.51 12.40 -11.70
C ASP A 18 55.19 11.98 -10.22
N MET A 19 55.92 12.47 -9.22
CA MET A 19 55.66 12.25 -7.80
C MET A 19 54.36 12.92 -7.35
N ASN A 20 54.07 14.14 -7.80
CA ASN A 20 52.87 14.88 -7.46
C ASN A 20 51.62 14.28 -8.12
N ASN A 21 51.75 13.82 -9.34
CA ASN A 21 50.69 13.08 -10.09
C ASN A 21 50.39 11.73 -9.43
N ARG A 22 51.38 10.98 -8.98
CA ARG A 22 51.21 9.70 -8.27
C ARG A 22 50.60 9.93 -6.87
N ALA A 23 50.92 11.01 -6.18
CA ALA A 23 50.29 11.35 -4.90
C ALA A 23 48.80 11.70 -5.09
N ALA A 24 48.46 12.53 -6.08
CA ALA A 24 47.09 12.91 -6.40
C ALA A 24 46.21 11.68 -6.88
N LEU A 25 46.82 10.77 -7.61
CA LEU A 25 46.14 9.53 -8.01
C LEU A 25 45.83 8.60 -6.83
N ARG A 26 46.78 8.48 -5.88
CA ARG A 26 46.61 7.73 -4.64
C ARG A 26 45.53 8.35 -3.73
N GLU A 27 45.54 9.65 -3.58
CA GLU A 27 44.55 10.37 -2.80
C GLU A 27 43.14 10.18 -3.37
N ARG A 28 42.96 10.25 -4.71
CA ARG A 28 41.72 9.98 -5.39
C ARG A 28 41.23 8.55 -5.14
N ASP A 29 42.14 7.58 -5.25
CA ASP A 29 41.76 6.15 -5.06
C ASP A 29 41.36 5.91 -3.58
N VAL A 30 42.05 6.49 -2.61
CA VAL A 30 41.66 6.40 -1.20
C VAL A 30 40.29 7.03 -0.92
N ILE A 31 40.00 8.18 -1.54
CA ILE A 31 38.69 8.84 -1.41
C ILE A 31 37.58 7.92 -1.99
N LEU A 32 37.76 7.38 -3.19
CA LEU A 32 36.79 6.49 -3.82
C LEU A 32 36.58 5.20 -3.04
N ASP A 33 37.63 4.63 -2.46
CA ASP A 33 37.56 3.40 -1.66
C ASP A 33 36.97 3.64 -0.25
N SER A 34 36.94 4.89 0.22
CA SER A 34 36.26 5.24 1.49
C SER A 34 34.73 5.34 1.36
N ILE A 35 34.19 5.40 0.13
CA ILE A 35 32.76 5.48 -0.13
C ILE A 35 32.15 4.08 -0.06
N ASN A 36 31.02 3.94 0.65
CA ASN A 36 30.32 2.67 0.77
C ASN A 36 29.47 2.30 -0.46
N GLU A 37 29.28 3.24 -1.38
CA GLU A 37 28.61 2.99 -2.64
C GLU A 37 29.61 2.50 -3.69
N GLY A 38 29.16 1.56 -4.55
CA GLY A 38 29.94 1.16 -5.72
C GLY A 38 30.09 2.35 -6.67
N VAL A 39 31.31 2.63 -7.09
CA VAL A 39 31.63 3.70 -8.06
C VAL A 39 32.45 3.10 -9.17
N PHE A 40 32.01 3.33 -10.41
CA PHE A 40 32.81 3.03 -11.58
C PHE A 40 32.76 4.16 -12.59
N THR A 41 33.78 4.23 -13.43
CA THR A 41 33.86 5.17 -14.55
C THR A 41 34.03 4.39 -15.85
N ILE A 42 33.51 4.96 -16.94
CA ILE A 42 33.68 4.41 -18.30
C ILE A 42 34.30 5.47 -19.21
N ASP A 43 34.98 5.01 -20.26
CA ASP A 43 35.38 5.84 -21.38
C ASP A 43 34.25 6.02 -22.42
N ARG A 44 34.58 6.63 -23.58
CA ARG A 44 33.62 6.83 -24.68
C ARG A 44 33.21 5.52 -25.37
N ASP A 45 34.00 4.46 -25.23
CA ASP A 45 33.77 3.15 -25.79
C ASP A 45 33.08 2.19 -24.81
N TRP A 46 32.53 2.74 -23.71
CA TRP A 46 31.79 2.00 -22.65
C TRP A 46 32.65 1.01 -21.87
N ARG A 47 33.98 1.16 -21.90
CA ARG A 47 34.89 0.32 -21.13
C ARG A 47 35.14 0.92 -19.75
N ILE A 48 35.18 0.07 -18.76
CA ILE A 48 35.42 0.49 -17.36
C ILE A 48 36.86 0.97 -17.22
N THR A 49 37.02 2.19 -16.73
CA THR A 49 38.32 2.84 -16.51
C THR A 49 38.67 2.98 -15.03
N SER A 50 37.71 2.90 -14.14
CA SER A 50 37.90 2.89 -12.68
C SER A 50 36.81 2.05 -12.02
N PHE A 51 37.15 1.40 -10.91
CA PHE A 51 36.26 0.51 -10.16
C PHE A 51 36.69 0.52 -8.69
N ASN A 52 35.85 0.99 -7.77
CA ASN A 52 36.23 1.11 -6.37
C ASN A 52 35.99 -0.19 -5.58
N GLN A 53 36.52 -0.25 -4.36
CA GLN A 53 36.42 -1.42 -3.50
C GLN A 53 34.95 -1.79 -3.14
N ALA A 54 34.07 -0.78 -2.99
CA ALA A 54 32.65 -1.06 -2.75
C ALA A 54 31.99 -1.73 -3.97
N ALA A 55 32.35 -1.34 -5.19
CA ALA A 55 31.88 -1.99 -6.40
C ALA A 55 32.32 -3.47 -6.48
N GLU A 56 33.57 -3.77 -6.10
CA GLU A 56 34.04 -5.16 -5.99
C GLU A 56 33.20 -5.99 -5.00
N ARG A 57 32.94 -5.41 -3.80
CA ARG A 57 32.14 -6.09 -2.77
C ARG A 57 30.71 -6.37 -3.21
N ILE A 58 30.08 -5.42 -3.91
CA ILE A 58 28.68 -5.53 -4.32
C ILE A 58 28.54 -6.52 -5.48
N THR A 59 29.41 -6.42 -6.50
CA THR A 59 29.32 -7.28 -7.71
C THR A 59 29.99 -8.63 -7.53
N GLY A 60 30.93 -8.74 -6.60
CA GLY A 60 31.77 -9.92 -6.43
C GLY A 60 32.83 -10.09 -7.51
N ILE A 61 33.04 -9.07 -8.37
CA ILE A 61 34.05 -9.06 -9.46
C ILE A 61 35.20 -8.16 -9.05
N SER A 62 36.44 -8.64 -9.23
CA SER A 62 37.62 -7.85 -8.85
C SER A 62 37.80 -6.63 -9.77
N ARG A 63 38.46 -5.58 -9.26
CA ARG A 63 38.85 -4.42 -10.04
C ARG A 63 39.68 -4.83 -11.27
N GLU A 64 40.63 -5.77 -11.07
CA GLU A 64 41.52 -6.25 -12.14
C GLU A 64 40.73 -6.91 -13.27
N ASP A 65 39.72 -7.71 -12.94
CA ASP A 65 38.85 -8.36 -13.89
C ASP A 65 37.80 -7.45 -14.57
N SER A 66 37.55 -6.28 -13.97
CA SER A 66 36.56 -5.32 -14.46
C SER A 66 37.16 -4.29 -15.41
N LEU A 67 38.40 -3.86 -15.18
CA LEU A 67 39.05 -2.81 -15.98
C LEU A 67 39.21 -3.20 -17.45
N GLY A 68 38.85 -2.28 -18.36
CA GLY A 68 38.90 -2.47 -19.81
C GLY A 68 37.76 -3.29 -20.42
N ARG A 69 36.92 -3.93 -19.60
CA ARG A 69 35.72 -4.64 -20.05
C ARG A 69 34.56 -3.70 -20.29
N PHE A 70 33.59 -4.12 -21.08
CA PHE A 70 32.35 -3.38 -21.25
C PHE A 70 31.54 -3.40 -19.95
N CYS A 71 30.97 -2.26 -19.54
CA CYS A 71 30.16 -2.18 -18.31
C CYS A 71 28.97 -3.15 -18.33
N SER A 72 28.36 -3.40 -19.48
CA SER A 72 27.27 -4.37 -19.64
C SER A 72 27.68 -5.82 -19.36
N GLU A 73 28.94 -6.19 -19.61
CA GLU A 73 29.48 -7.53 -19.32
C GLU A 73 29.83 -7.74 -17.85
N VAL A 74 30.02 -6.68 -17.10
CA VAL A 74 30.35 -6.73 -15.66
C VAL A 74 29.08 -6.68 -14.82
N PHE A 75 28.11 -5.84 -15.18
CA PHE A 75 26.94 -5.61 -14.34
C PHE A 75 25.73 -6.47 -14.72
N HIS A 76 25.61 -6.91 -15.97
CA HIS A 76 24.44 -7.67 -16.48
C HIS A 76 23.10 -7.07 -15.96
N ALA A 77 23.01 -5.72 -15.95
CA ALA A 77 21.84 -5.06 -15.41
C ALA A 77 20.65 -5.19 -16.36
N ASN A 78 19.45 -5.35 -15.78
CA ASN A 78 18.20 -5.44 -16.53
C ASN A 78 17.91 -4.22 -17.41
N VAL A 79 18.55 -3.09 -17.13
CA VAL A 79 18.41 -1.82 -17.87
C VAL A 79 19.45 -1.61 -18.96
N CYS A 80 20.49 -2.48 -19.09
CA CYS A 80 21.59 -2.29 -20.03
C CYS A 80 21.15 -2.25 -21.50
N GLU A 81 20.14 -3.03 -21.88
CA GLU A 81 19.71 -3.15 -23.27
C GLU A 81 18.80 -2.00 -23.73
N ASN A 82 17.83 -1.60 -22.91
CA ASN A 82 16.74 -0.72 -23.35
C ASN A 82 16.63 0.60 -22.59
N ASP A 83 17.16 0.71 -21.36
CA ASP A 83 16.92 1.86 -20.47
C ASP A 83 18.17 2.27 -19.67
N CYS A 84 19.34 2.21 -20.26
CA CYS A 84 20.62 2.50 -19.61
C CYS A 84 20.69 3.96 -19.14
N ALA A 85 20.86 4.17 -17.82
CA ALA A 85 20.94 5.48 -17.20
C ALA A 85 22.15 6.31 -17.67
N LEU A 86 23.31 5.67 -17.86
CA LEU A 86 24.49 6.32 -18.45
C LEU A 86 24.21 6.77 -19.88
N ARG A 87 23.56 5.96 -20.72
CA ARG A 87 23.20 6.33 -22.10
C ARG A 87 22.31 7.56 -22.11
N LYS A 88 21.26 7.59 -21.28
CA LYS A 88 20.40 8.77 -21.13
C LYS A 88 21.18 10.01 -20.71
N THR A 89 22.15 9.84 -19.81
CA THR A 89 23.02 10.93 -19.36
C THR A 89 23.92 11.45 -20.48
N PHE A 90 24.46 10.57 -21.33
CA PHE A 90 25.24 10.98 -22.51
C PHE A 90 24.38 11.71 -23.56
N GLU A 91 23.17 11.22 -23.83
CA GLU A 91 22.26 11.82 -24.82
C GLU A 91 21.68 13.16 -24.40
N THR A 92 21.32 13.29 -23.11
CA THR A 92 20.64 14.49 -22.61
C THR A 92 21.57 15.52 -22.00
N GLY A 93 22.80 15.13 -21.67
CA GLY A 93 23.74 15.95 -20.92
C GLY A 93 23.34 16.18 -19.44
N LYS A 94 22.26 15.56 -18.98
CA LYS A 94 21.75 15.72 -17.61
C LYS A 94 22.02 14.47 -16.77
N PRO A 95 22.40 14.62 -15.48
CA PRO A 95 22.58 13.48 -14.60
C PRO A 95 21.24 12.76 -14.35
N VAL A 96 21.28 11.45 -14.31
CA VAL A 96 20.20 10.63 -13.77
C VAL A 96 20.48 10.42 -12.28
N VAL A 97 19.49 10.61 -11.42
CA VAL A 97 19.67 10.53 -9.95
C VAL A 97 18.64 9.60 -9.36
N ASN A 98 19.10 8.67 -8.52
CA ASN A 98 18.25 7.73 -7.76
C ASN A 98 17.37 6.81 -8.62
N ALA A 99 17.79 6.44 -9.82
CA ALA A 99 17.10 5.41 -10.60
C ALA A 99 17.31 4.03 -9.97
N THR A 100 16.32 3.15 -10.08
CA THR A 100 16.39 1.77 -9.56
C THR A 100 16.70 0.81 -10.69
N ALA A 101 17.58 -0.16 -10.42
CA ALA A 101 17.93 -1.23 -11.35
C ALA A 101 18.24 -2.51 -10.59
N HIS A 102 18.41 -3.60 -11.33
CA HIS A 102 18.88 -4.87 -10.78
C HIS A 102 20.13 -5.29 -11.54
N ILE A 103 21.16 -5.70 -10.81
CA ILE A 103 22.36 -6.30 -11.39
C ILE A 103 22.44 -7.76 -10.97
N VAL A 104 23.24 -8.53 -11.70
CA VAL A 104 23.52 -9.93 -11.36
C VAL A 104 24.96 -10.03 -10.89
N ASP A 105 25.19 -10.54 -9.68
CA ASP A 105 26.53 -10.74 -9.16
C ASP A 105 27.25 -11.95 -9.82
N ASN A 106 28.50 -12.16 -9.48
CA ASN A 106 29.32 -13.28 -9.98
C ASN A 106 28.80 -14.67 -9.59
N LYS A 107 27.82 -14.77 -8.67
CA LYS A 107 27.16 -16.01 -8.22
C LYS A 107 25.81 -16.23 -8.88
N GLY A 108 25.39 -15.32 -9.75
CA GLY A 108 24.07 -15.35 -10.38
C GLY A 108 22.93 -14.82 -9.50
N LEU A 109 23.23 -14.15 -8.37
CA LEU A 109 22.23 -13.53 -7.53
C LEU A 109 21.84 -12.15 -8.06
N THR A 110 20.55 -11.89 -8.09
CA THR A 110 20.01 -10.58 -8.47
C THR A 110 20.07 -9.63 -7.29
N ILE A 111 20.80 -8.52 -7.42
CA ILE A 111 20.98 -7.48 -6.41
C ILE A 111 20.20 -6.23 -6.84
N PRO A 112 19.23 -5.77 -6.06
CA PRO A 112 18.56 -4.50 -6.30
C PRO A 112 19.51 -3.34 -5.97
N ILE A 113 19.68 -2.41 -6.90
CA ILE A 113 20.56 -1.27 -6.72
C ILE A 113 19.85 0.04 -7.03
N ARG A 114 20.35 1.11 -6.42
CA ARG A 114 20.01 2.50 -6.75
C ARG A 114 21.19 3.12 -7.45
N ILE A 115 20.98 3.68 -8.63
CA ILE A 115 22.04 4.23 -9.48
C ILE A 115 21.90 5.75 -9.62
N SER A 116 23.05 6.43 -9.74
CA SER A 116 23.12 7.81 -10.17
C SER A 116 24.30 7.98 -11.13
N THR A 117 24.11 8.80 -12.16
CA THR A 117 25.07 8.93 -13.25
C THR A 117 25.43 10.40 -13.53
N ALA A 118 26.67 10.63 -13.97
CA ALA A 118 27.11 11.93 -14.42
C ALA A 118 28.13 11.80 -15.56
N ILE A 119 28.30 12.88 -16.35
CA ILE A 119 29.29 12.97 -17.44
C ILE A 119 30.63 13.41 -16.87
N LEU A 120 31.71 12.76 -17.30
CA LEU A 120 33.07 13.17 -17.04
C LEU A 120 33.58 14.06 -18.20
N LYS A 121 34.11 15.24 -17.86
CA LYS A 121 34.65 16.20 -18.81
C LYS A 121 36.12 16.49 -18.50
N ASP A 122 36.87 16.72 -19.55
CA ASP A 122 38.27 17.21 -19.42
C ASP A 122 38.35 18.72 -19.08
N LYS A 123 39.60 19.25 -18.98
CA LYS A 123 39.85 20.67 -18.70
C LYS A 123 39.31 21.62 -19.79
N ASN A 124 39.05 21.13 -20.99
CA ASN A 124 38.56 21.90 -22.13
C ASN A 124 37.01 21.85 -22.19
N GLY A 125 36.36 21.02 -21.35
CA GLY A 125 34.94 20.83 -21.34
C GLY A 125 34.45 19.67 -22.25
N ASP A 126 35.40 18.97 -22.92
CA ASP A 126 35.07 17.83 -23.76
C ASP A 126 34.71 16.60 -22.93
N VAL A 127 33.69 15.87 -23.36
CA VAL A 127 33.24 14.64 -22.68
C VAL A 127 34.28 13.55 -22.88
N ILE A 128 34.85 13.06 -21.79
CA ILE A 128 35.86 11.96 -21.83
C ILE A 128 35.30 10.61 -21.40
N GLY A 129 34.12 10.60 -20.77
CA GLY A 129 33.47 9.39 -20.28
C GLY A 129 32.28 9.68 -19.37
N GLY A 130 31.89 8.70 -18.58
CA GLY A 130 30.83 8.81 -17.59
C GLY A 130 31.20 8.17 -16.25
N VAL A 131 30.52 8.58 -15.19
CA VAL A 131 30.59 7.96 -13.87
C VAL A 131 29.22 7.48 -13.47
N GLU A 132 29.18 6.31 -12.88
CA GLU A 132 27.99 5.76 -12.23
C GLU A 132 28.33 5.40 -10.79
N THR A 133 27.45 5.81 -9.89
CA THR A 133 27.44 5.35 -8.49
C THR A 133 26.25 4.44 -8.29
N PHE A 134 26.39 3.39 -7.50
CA PHE A 134 25.32 2.46 -7.19
C PHE A 134 25.39 1.98 -5.75
N GLN A 135 24.22 1.92 -5.12
CA GLN A 135 24.02 1.49 -3.74
C GLN A 135 23.26 0.17 -3.72
N ASP A 136 23.76 -0.82 -3.00
CA ASP A 136 23.06 -2.08 -2.74
C ASP A 136 21.87 -1.84 -1.79
N LEU A 137 20.69 -2.22 -2.25
CA LEU A 137 19.43 -2.10 -1.49
C LEU A 137 19.00 -3.42 -0.83
N SER A 138 19.78 -4.51 -0.95
CA SER A 138 19.39 -5.84 -0.47
C SER A 138 19.04 -5.85 1.02
N GLN A 139 19.84 -5.21 1.87
CA GLN A 139 19.55 -5.11 3.30
C GLN A 139 18.27 -4.32 3.58
N ILE A 140 18.08 -3.21 2.85
CA ILE A 140 16.88 -2.37 3.00
C ILE A 140 15.63 -3.15 2.56
N GLU A 141 15.72 -3.89 1.47
CA GLU A 141 14.61 -4.73 1.00
C GLU A 141 14.36 -5.91 1.94
N GLN A 142 15.40 -6.53 2.48
CA GLN A 142 15.27 -7.60 3.46
C GLN A 142 14.60 -7.09 4.74
N LEU A 143 15.04 -5.98 5.30
CA LEU A 143 14.41 -5.36 6.47
C LEU A 143 12.96 -4.96 6.19
N ARG A 144 12.67 -4.44 4.99
CA ARG A 144 11.28 -4.16 4.57
C ARG A 144 10.45 -5.44 4.50
N LYS A 145 10.97 -6.52 3.94
CA LYS A 145 10.29 -7.83 3.89
C LYS A 145 10.06 -8.38 5.30
N GLU A 146 11.03 -8.28 6.20
CA GLU A 146 10.89 -8.71 7.59
C GLU A 146 9.87 -7.87 8.35
N LEU A 147 9.86 -6.55 8.16
CA LEU A 147 8.84 -5.66 8.72
C LEU A 147 7.44 -5.95 8.14
N GLN A 148 7.35 -6.19 6.84
CA GLN A 148 6.09 -6.57 6.20
C GLN A 148 5.60 -7.92 6.69
N SER A 149 6.47 -8.92 6.84
CA SER A 149 6.08 -10.24 7.35
C SER A 149 5.55 -10.21 8.79
N ARG A 150 6.04 -9.30 9.63
CA ARG A 150 5.52 -9.08 11.00
C ARG A 150 4.12 -8.47 11.01
N HIS A 151 3.73 -7.79 9.94
CA HIS A 151 2.45 -7.08 9.81
C HIS A 151 1.51 -7.69 8.76
N THR A 152 1.89 -8.86 8.21
CA THR A 152 1.06 -9.62 7.28
C THR A 152 0.77 -10.99 7.89
N PHE A 153 -0.49 -11.32 8.01
CA PHE A 153 -0.97 -12.57 8.59
C PHE A 153 -1.96 -13.21 7.62
N GLU A 154 -1.60 -14.32 6.94
CA GLU A 154 -2.48 -15.00 5.97
C GLU A 154 -3.10 -14.02 4.96
N ASP A 155 -2.29 -13.16 4.32
CA ASP A 155 -2.70 -12.08 3.40
C ASP A 155 -3.49 -10.92 4.05
N ILE A 156 -3.64 -10.92 5.38
CA ILE A 156 -4.24 -9.80 6.10
C ILE A 156 -3.14 -8.85 6.56
N VAL A 157 -3.24 -7.59 6.14
CA VAL A 157 -2.25 -6.55 6.43
C VAL A 157 -2.76 -5.62 7.53
N GLY A 158 -1.95 -5.39 8.56
CA GLY A 158 -2.28 -4.48 9.65
C GLY A 158 -1.21 -4.42 10.73
N ARG A 159 -1.01 -3.25 11.32
CA ARG A 159 -0.09 -2.99 12.45
C ARG A 159 -0.76 -2.30 13.63
N SER A 160 -2.00 -1.88 13.44
CA SER A 160 -2.76 -1.22 14.51
C SER A 160 -2.96 -2.15 15.71
N PRO A 161 -3.01 -1.64 16.94
CA PRO A 161 -3.22 -2.44 18.14
C PRO A 161 -4.48 -3.30 18.08
N ALA A 162 -5.53 -2.81 17.42
CA ALA A 162 -6.76 -3.56 17.22
C ALA A 162 -6.55 -4.77 16.30
N MET A 163 -5.80 -4.61 15.21
CA MET A 163 -5.47 -5.71 14.29
C MET A 163 -4.51 -6.72 14.92
N MET A 164 -3.51 -6.25 15.67
CA MET A 164 -2.57 -7.14 16.35
C MET A 164 -3.27 -8.08 17.35
N ARG A 165 -4.22 -7.57 18.12
CA ARG A 165 -5.05 -8.42 19.01
C ARG A 165 -5.83 -9.47 18.24
N LEU A 166 -6.41 -9.12 17.08
CA LEU A 166 -7.10 -10.08 16.23
C LEU A 166 -6.14 -11.15 15.69
N PHE A 167 -4.93 -10.78 15.29
CA PHE A 167 -3.91 -11.74 14.82
C PHE A 167 -3.50 -12.73 15.91
N GLU A 168 -3.39 -12.28 17.16
CA GLU A 168 -3.11 -13.17 18.31
C GLU A 168 -4.26 -14.13 18.58
N MET A 169 -5.51 -13.72 18.37
CA MET A 169 -6.70 -14.55 18.64
C MET A 169 -6.97 -15.58 17.54
N VAL A 170 -6.71 -15.25 16.26
CA VAL A 170 -7.08 -16.11 15.12
C VAL A 170 -6.49 -17.52 15.20
N PRO A 171 -5.21 -17.75 15.55
CA PRO A 171 -4.66 -19.10 15.70
C PRO A 171 -5.40 -19.92 16.75
N LEU A 172 -5.69 -19.33 17.90
CA LEU A 172 -6.44 -20.00 18.99
C LEU A 172 -7.86 -20.38 18.57
N ILE A 173 -8.52 -19.47 17.85
CA ILE A 173 -9.86 -19.71 17.29
C ILE A 173 -9.78 -20.79 16.22
N ALA A 174 -8.74 -20.83 15.42
CA ALA A 174 -8.60 -21.78 14.32
C ALA A 174 -8.53 -23.23 14.81
N GLU A 175 -7.88 -23.49 15.94
CA GLU A 175 -7.80 -24.82 16.56
C GLU A 175 -9.15 -25.34 17.05
N SER A 176 -10.07 -24.45 17.41
CA SER A 176 -11.42 -24.81 17.87
C SER A 176 -12.32 -25.21 16.68
N SER A 177 -13.27 -26.11 16.94
CA SER A 177 -14.38 -26.43 15.99
C SER A 177 -15.60 -25.52 16.18
N SER A 178 -15.55 -24.55 17.09
CA SER A 178 -16.66 -23.66 17.40
C SER A 178 -17.05 -22.77 16.22
N THR A 179 -18.33 -22.38 16.19
CA THR A 179 -18.86 -21.41 15.23
C THR A 179 -18.29 -20.04 15.51
N VAL A 180 -17.90 -19.31 14.46
CA VAL A 180 -17.32 -17.97 14.53
C VAL A 180 -18.23 -16.99 13.81
N LEU A 181 -18.56 -15.89 14.50
CA LEU A 181 -19.22 -14.72 13.90
C LEU A 181 -18.21 -13.59 13.72
N ILE A 182 -18.08 -13.10 12.50
CA ILE A 182 -17.22 -11.97 12.13
C ILE A 182 -18.11 -10.77 11.79
N GLU A 183 -18.14 -9.78 12.65
CA GLU A 183 -18.87 -8.52 12.43
C GLU A 183 -17.93 -7.40 11.98
N GLY A 184 -18.40 -6.55 11.10
CA GLY A 184 -17.67 -5.35 10.67
C GLY A 184 -18.22 -4.76 9.39
N PRO A 185 -17.98 -3.46 9.12
CA PRO A 185 -18.42 -2.79 7.91
C PRO A 185 -18.01 -3.51 6.63
N SER A 186 -18.73 -3.23 5.53
CA SER A 186 -18.36 -3.78 4.24
C SER A 186 -16.95 -3.37 3.84
N GLY A 187 -16.20 -4.26 3.20
CA GLY A 187 -14.83 -3.99 2.74
C GLY A 187 -13.75 -4.01 3.81
N THR A 188 -14.04 -4.44 5.06
CA THR A 188 -13.03 -4.53 6.14
C THR A 188 -12.14 -5.77 6.08
N GLY A 189 -12.46 -6.74 5.20
CA GLY A 189 -11.68 -7.98 5.03
C GLY A 189 -12.25 -9.21 5.74
N LYS A 190 -13.55 -9.25 6.07
CA LYS A 190 -14.20 -10.38 6.78
C LYS A 190 -13.90 -11.75 6.13
N GLU A 191 -13.92 -11.83 4.80
CA GLU A 191 -13.61 -13.07 4.08
C GLU A 191 -12.15 -13.51 4.28
N LEU A 192 -11.19 -12.59 4.30
CA LEU A 192 -9.78 -12.91 4.55
C LEU A 192 -9.60 -13.52 5.94
N PHE A 193 -10.27 -12.98 6.97
CA PHE A 193 -10.27 -13.57 8.30
C PHE A 193 -10.88 -14.97 8.33
N ALA A 194 -11.99 -15.18 7.62
CA ALA A 194 -12.60 -16.51 7.51
C ALA A 194 -11.65 -17.52 6.85
N ARG A 195 -10.95 -17.13 5.79
CA ARG A 195 -9.93 -17.93 5.12
C ARG A 195 -8.72 -18.22 6.04
N ALA A 196 -8.25 -17.21 6.77
CA ALA A 196 -7.15 -17.37 7.74
C ALA A 196 -7.53 -18.38 8.85
N ILE A 197 -8.76 -18.30 9.39
CA ILE A 197 -9.28 -19.26 10.36
C ILE A 197 -9.31 -20.68 9.79
N HIS A 198 -9.70 -20.85 8.52
CA HIS A 198 -9.69 -22.15 7.85
C HIS A 198 -8.27 -22.67 7.63
N ASN A 199 -7.37 -21.83 7.08
CA ASN A 199 -6.00 -22.21 6.71
C ASN A 199 -5.15 -22.62 7.92
N LEU A 200 -5.42 -22.05 9.07
CA LEU A 200 -4.75 -22.39 10.34
C LEU A 200 -5.44 -23.54 11.10
N SER A 201 -6.61 -24.00 10.65
CA SER A 201 -7.37 -25.03 11.35
C SER A 201 -6.89 -26.45 11.02
N PRO A 202 -7.26 -27.46 11.83
CA PRO A 202 -7.07 -28.87 11.48
C PRO A 202 -7.74 -29.26 10.14
N ARG A 203 -8.71 -28.46 9.67
CA ARG A 203 -9.45 -28.68 8.42
C ARG A 203 -8.82 -27.98 7.20
N LYS A 204 -7.61 -27.41 7.29
CA LYS A 204 -6.92 -26.64 6.22
C LYS A 204 -6.77 -27.36 4.89
N ARG A 205 -6.71 -28.70 4.91
CA ARG A 205 -6.62 -29.53 3.69
C ARG A 205 -7.98 -29.93 3.13
N LYS A 206 -9.06 -29.54 3.79
CA LYS A 206 -10.44 -29.83 3.39
C LYS A 206 -11.04 -28.63 2.64
N ARG A 207 -12.26 -28.78 2.13
CA ARG A 207 -12.90 -27.71 1.34
C ARG A 207 -13.26 -26.50 2.20
N PHE A 208 -12.98 -25.32 1.68
CA PHE A 208 -13.55 -24.05 2.14
C PHE A 208 -14.63 -23.63 1.13
N VAL A 209 -15.88 -23.62 1.56
CA VAL A 209 -17.03 -23.28 0.71
C VAL A 209 -17.60 -21.95 1.16
N ALA A 210 -17.42 -20.90 0.34
CA ALA A 210 -17.99 -19.58 0.60
C ALA A 210 -19.36 -19.43 -0.08
N VAL A 211 -20.29 -18.83 0.64
CA VAL A 211 -21.62 -18.49 0.14
C VAL A 211 -21.97 -17.07 0.60
N ASN A 212 -22.34 -16.22 -0.34
CA ASN A 212 -22.86 -14.89 -0.04
C ASN A 212 -24.38 -14.94 0.03
N CYS A 213 -24.92 -14.68 1.22
CA CYS A 213 -26.37 -14.80 1.48
C CYS A 213 -27.19 -13.66 0.87
N ALA A 214 -26.57 -12.51 0.58
CA ALA A 214 -27.25 -11.37 -0.03
C ALA A 214 -27.27 -11.41 -1.57
N ALA A 215 -26.49 -12.30 -2.18
CA ALA A 215 -26.31 -12.32 -3.64
C ALA A 215 -27.44 -13.01 -4.40
N LEU A 216 -28.26 -13.80 -3.72
CA LEU A 216 -29.30 -14.66 -4.35
C LEU A 216 -30.66 -14.45 -3.70
N PRO A 217 -31.76 -14.55 -4.48
CA PRO A 217 -33.11 -14.67 -3.92
C PRO A 217 -33.23 -15.87 -2.98
N ASP A 218 -34.08 -15.79 -1.97
CA ASP A 218 -34.23 -16.81 -0.92
C ASP A 218 -34.47 -18.23 -1.45
N THR A 219 -35.29 -18.38 -2.45
CA THR A 219 -35.60 -19.69 -3.06
C THR A 219 -34.37 -20.33 -3.73
N LEU A 220 -33.54 -19.50 -4.36
CA LEU A 220 -32.27 -19.95 -4.95
C LEU A 220 -31.22 -20.22 -3.87
N LEU A 221 -31.16 -19.38 -2.84
CA LEU A 221 -30.25 -19.55 -1.73
C LEU A 221 -30.53 -20.84 -0.95
N GLU A 222 -31.81 -21.16 -0.76
CA GLU A 222 -32.24 -22.42 -0.14
C GLU A 222 -31.77 -23.63 -0.95
N SER A 223 -31.99 -23.62 -2.26
CA SER A 223 -31.54 -24.69 -3.17
C SER A 223 -30.00 -24.79 -3.25
N GLU A 224 -29.28 -23.67 -3.13
CA GLU A 224 -27.82 -23.67 -3.02
C GLU A 224 -27.35 -24.28 -1.71
N PHE A 225 -27.93 -23.89 -0.56
CA PHE A 225 -27.52 -24.38 0.75
C PHE A 225 -27.73 -25.90 0.90
N PHE A 226 -28.95 -26.35 0.64
CA PHE A 226 -29.39 -27.71 1.01
C PHE A 226 -29.38 -28.69 -0.18
N GLY A 227 -29.38 -28.16 -1.41
CA GLY A 227 -29.54 -28.98 -2.60
C GLY A 227 -30.99 -29.42 -2.82
N TYR A 228 -31.22 -30.20 -3.84
CA TYR A 228 -32.53 -30.73 -4.15
C TYR A 228 -32.45 -32.07 -4.90
N LYS A 229 -33.55 -32.87 -4.80
CA LYS A 229 -33.78 -34.07 -5.58
C LYS A 229 -34.52 -33.75 -6.86
N ALA A 230 -34.31 -34.55 -7.88
CA ALA A 230 -35.07 -34.47 -9.11
C ALA A 230 -36.57 -34.55 -8.81
N GLY A 231 -37.37 -33.63 -9.39
CA GLY A 231 -38.82 -33.55 -9.14
C GLY A 231 -39.21 -32.69 -7.92
N ALA A 232 -38.28 -32.08 -7.18
CA ALA A 232 -38.58 -31.21 -6.04
C ALA A 232 -39.39 -29.96 -6.44
N PHE A 233 -39.23 -29.48 -7.66
CA PHE A 233 -39.98 -28.38 -8.29
C PHE A 233 -39.95 -28.53 -9.81
N THR A 234 -40.77 -27.75 -10.54
CA THR A 234 -41.02 -27.90 -11.99
C THR A 234 -39.78 -28.01 -12.85
N ASP A 235 -38.67 -27.30 -12.48
CA ASP A 235 -37.41 -27.30 -13.25
C ASP A 235 -36.32 -28.21 -12.65
N ALA A 236 -36.62 -28.97 -11.61
CA ALA A 236 -35.67 -29.87 -10.96
C ALA A 236 -35.50 -31.18 -11.77
N LYS A 237 -34.82 -31.13 -12.93
CA LYS A 237 -34.60 -32.28 -13.83
C LYS A 237 -33.54 -33.26 -13.33
N LYS A 238 -32.63 -32.84 -12.44
CA LYS A 238 -31.52 -33.65 -11.89
C LYS A 238 -31.31 -33.30 -10.43
N ASP A 239 -30.72 -34.22 -9.68
CA ASP A 239 -30.26 -33.94 -8.31
C ASP A 239 -29.19 -32.85 -8.30
N LYS A 240 -29.26 -31.96 -7.31
CA LYS A 240 -28.23 -30.93 -7.03
C LYS A 240 -27.71 -31.09 -5.63
N ILE A 241 -26.38 -31.20 -5.51
CA ILE A 241 -25.68 -31.27 -4.22
C ILE A 241 -25.60 -29.86 -3.61
N GLY A 242 -26.06 -29.71 -2.37
CA GLY A 242 -26.03 -28.45 -1.64
C GLY A 242 -24.63 -28.08 -1.12
N ARG A 243 -24.44 -26.79 -0.81
CA ARG A 243 -23.16 -26.23 -0.30
C ARG A 243 -22.74 -26.83 1.03
N PHE A 244 -23.67 -27.15 1.93
CA PHE A 244 -23.39 -27.84 3.17
C PHE A 244 -22.83 -29.25 2.95
N THR A 245 -23.41 -30.01 2.01
CA THR A 245 -22.88 -31.32 1.62
C THR A 245 -21.48 -31.19 0.99
N LEU A 246 -21.28 -30.19 0.13
CA LEU A 246 -19.96 -29.91 -0.49
C LEU A 246 -18.90 -29.55 0.54
N ALA A 247 -19.30 -28.90 1.65
CA ALA A 247 -18.41 -28.50 2.74
C ALA A 247 -18.16 -29.60 3.78
N HIS A 248 -18.74 -30.81 3.58
CA HIS A 248 -18.58 -31.91 4.53
C HIS A 248 -17.13 -32.22 4.84
N GLY A 249 -16.79 -32.33 6.12
CA GLY A 249 -15.42 -32.47 6.65
C GLY A 249 -14.60 -31.18 6.63
N GLY A 250 -15.11 -30.11 6.04
CA GLY A 250 -14.42 -28.81 5.84
C GLY A 250 -15.04 -27.66 6.61
N THR A 251 -15.03 -26.49 5.97
CA THR A 251 -15.54 -25.22 6.53
C THR A 251 -16.50 -24.57 5.52
N ILE A 252 -17.66 -24.11 5.99
CA ILE A 252 -18.55 -23.24 5.24
C ILE A 252 -18.43 -21.81 5.77
N PHE A 253 -18.30 -20.86 4.87
CA PHE A 253 -18.29 -19.42 5.16
C PHE A 253 -19.60 -18.81 4.64
N LEU A 254 -20.38 -18.24 5.54
CA LEU A 254 -21.67 -17.60 5.27
C LEU A 254 -21.50 -16.10 5.36
N ASP A 255 -21.27 -15.43 4.23
CA ASP A 255 -21.16 -13.98 4.20
C ASP A 255 -22.53 -13.32 4.17
N GLU A 256 -22.64 -12.17 4.81
CA GLU A 256 -23.86 -11.38 4.99
C GLU A 256 -25.04 -12.19 5.57
N ILE A 257 -24.74 -12.96 6.64
CA ILE A 257 -25.74 -13.83 7.32
C ILE A 257 -26.96 -13.06 7.85
N GLY A 258 -26.82 -11.76 8.10
CA GLY A 258 -27.92 -10.88 8.54
C GLY A 258 -28.98 -10.60 7.46
N ASP A 259 -28.81 -11.13 6.24
CA ASP A 259 -29.72 -10.92 5.11
C ASP A 259 -30.64 -12.11 4.83
N ILE A 260 -30.46 -13.26 5.51
CA ILE A 260 -31.29 -14.45 5.29
C ILE A 260 -32.71 -14.29 5.84
N SER A 261 -33.67 -14.87 5.12
CA SER A 261 -35.10 -14.85 5.52
C SER A 261 -35.36 -15.65 6.79
N PRO A 262 -36.45 -15.38 7.50
CA PRO A 262 -36.87 -16.15 8.69
C PRO A 262 -36.97 -17.66 8.43
N ALA A 263 -37.38 -18.07 7.23
CA ALA A 263 -37.50 -19.49 6.85
C ALA A 263 -36.10 -20.15 6.79
N LEU A 264 -35.13 -19.48 6.17
CA LEU A 264 -33.74 -19.95 6.12
C LEU A 264 -33.08 -19.96 7.49
N GLN A 265 -33.39 -18.99 8.37
CA GLN A 265 -32.89 -18.97 9.74
C GLN A 265 -33.30 -20.23 10.51
N VAL A 266 -34.53 -20.71 10.36
CA VAL A 266 -35.01 -21.96 11.00
C VAL A 266 -34.22 -23.17 10.49
N ARG A 267 -34.03 -23.27 9.18
CA ARG A 267 -33.31 -24.42 8.59
C ARG A 267 -31.83 -24.39 8.97
N LEU A 268 -31.20 -23.21 8.96
CA LEU A 268 -29.81 -23.05 9.39
C LEU A 268 -29.61 -23.43 10.86
N LEU A 269 -30.58 -23.07 11.73
CA LEU A 269 -30.53 -23.45 13.13
C LEU A 269 -30.49 -24.97 13.31
N ARG A 270 -31.33 -25.72 12.56
CA ARG A 270 -31.31 -27.20 12.57
C ARG A 270 -29.95 -27.76 12.17
N VAL A 271 -29.34 -27.22 11.09
CA VAL A 271 -27.98 -27.64 10.68
C VAL A 271 -26.97 -27.45 11.78
N LEU A 272 -27.05 -26.31 12.49
CA LEU A 272 -26.09 -25.99 13.58
C LEU A 272 -26.32 -26.84 14.85
N GLN A 273 -27.55 -27.30 15.09
CA GLN A 273 -27.92 -28.10 16.27
C GLN A 273 -27.75 -29.59 16.05
N GLU A 274 -28.33 -30.09 14.95
CA GLU A 274 -28.47 -31.51 14.67
C GLU A 274 -27.35 -32.03 13.76
N ARG A 275 -26.61 -31.13 13.09
CA ARG A 275 -25.63 -31.46 12.05
C ARG A 275 -26.21 -32.30 10.89
N GLU A 276 -27.43 -32.00 10.56
CA GLU A 276 -28.18 -32.65 9.48
C GLU A 276 -28.76 -31.60 8.56
N ILE A 277 -28.89 -31.95 7.28
CA ILE A 277 -29.57 -31.14 6.26
C ILE A 277 -30.67 -31.96 5.62
N GLU A 278 -31.72 -31.30 5.20
CA GLU A 278 -32.80 -31.90 4.40
C GLU A 278 -32.77 -31.27 3.00
N PRO A 279 -32.28 -32.00 1.96
CA PRO A 279 -32.38 -31.52 0.59
C PRO A 279 -33.84 -31.32 0.18
N LEU A 280 -34.14 -30.33 -0.66
CA LEU A 280 -35.50 -30.08 -1.12
C LEU A 280 -36.05 -31.32 -1.86
N GLY A 281 -37.25 -31.79 -1.50
CA GLY A 281 -37.87 -32.99 -2.05
C GLY A 281 -37.28 -34.33 -1.56
N ALA A 282 -36.33 -34.29 -0.61
CA ALA A 282 -35.85 -35.52 0.04
C ALA A 282 -36.72 -35.87 1.25
N THR A 283 -36.82 -37.16 1.56
CA THR A 283 -37.55 -37.70 2.73
C THR A 283 -36.61 -38.02 3.90
N GLU A 284 -35.32 -38.11 3.64
CA GLU A 284 -34.33 -38.49 4.65
C GLU A 284 -33.33 -37.38 4.85
N PRO A 285 -32.97 -37.05 6.12
CA PRO A 285 -31.91 -36.07 6.41
C PRO A 285 -30.55 -36.67 6.08
N VAL A 286 -29.60 -35.77 5.73
CA VAL A 286 -28.21 -36.11 5.43
C VAL A 286 -27.32 -35.52 6.50
N LYS A 287 -26.52 -36.35 7.17
CA LYS A 287 -25.54 -35.88 8.17
C LYS A 287 -24.39 -35.12 7.55
N VAL A 288 -24.07 -33.97 8.12
CA VAL A 288 -22.96 -33.12 7.68
C VAL A 288 -22.09 -32.72 8.86
N ASP A 289 -20.78 -32.95 8.75
CA ASP A 289 -19.78 -32.43 9.68
C ASP A 289 -19.12 -31.20 9.06
N VAL A 290 -19.61 -30.02 9.40
CA VAL A 290 -19.14 -28.77 8.81
C VAL A 290 -18.84 -27.75 9.92
N ARG A 291 -17.66 -27.12 9.85
CA ARG A 291 -17.35 -25.94 10.65
C ARG A 291 -17.99 -24.72 10.00
N VAL A 292 -18.71 -23.92 10.79
CA VAL A 292 -19.40 -22.72 10.29
C VAL A 292 -18.64 -21.47 10.73
N VAL A 293 -18.33 -20.60 9.76
CA VAL A 293 -17.87 -19.23 9.97
C VAL A 293 -18.89 -18.30 9.30
N ALA A 294 -19.51 -17.44 10.06
CA ALA A 294 -20.50 -16.48 9.56
C ALA A 294 -19.94 -15.07 9.59
N ALA A 295 -20.32 -14.23 8.64
CA ALA A 295 -19.95 -12.82 8.60
C ALA A 295 -21.16 -11.93 8.30
N THR A 296 -21.13 -10.70 8.79
CA THR A 296 -22.16 -9.69 8.51
C THR A 296 -21.63 -8.27 8.71
N ASN A 297 -22.21 -7.33 7.98
CA ASN A 297 -22.04 -5.89 8.20
C ASN A 297 -23.15 -5.30 9.09
N LYS A 298 -24.17 -6.08 9.44
CA LYS A 298 -25.32 -5.66 10.25
C LYS A 298 -25.09 -5.97 11.73
N ASP A 299 -25.66 -5.14 12.59
CA ASP A 299 -25.76 -5.41 14.03
C ASP A 299 -26.86 -6.44 14.26
N LEU A 300 -26.48 -7.73 14.40
CA LEU A 300 -27.44 -8.81 14.61
C LEU A 300 -28.24 -8.64 15.93
N GLY A 301 -27.62 -8.06 16.97
CA GLY A 301 -28.34 -7.82 18.22
C GLY A 301 -29.54 -6.88 18.04
N ARG A 302 -29.36 -5.83 17.22
CA ARG A 302 -30.48 -4.94 16.85
C ARG A 302 -31.52 -5.64 15.98
N LEU A 303 -31.12 -6.55 15.08
CA LEU A 303 -32.07 -7.33 14.27
C LEU A 303 -32.90 -8.29 15.14
N VAL A 304 -32.29 -8.89 16.18
CA VAL A 304 -33.00 -9.71 17.18
C VAL A 304 -34.04 -8.87 17.90
N GLN A 305 -33.66 -7.68 18.40
CA GLN A 305 -34.61 -6.78 19.08
C GLN A 305 -35.80 -6.35 18.21
N LYS A 306 -35.59 -6.27 16.88
CA LYS A 306 -36.64 -5.94 15.90
C LYS A 306 -37.45 -7.16 15.44
N GLY A 307 -37.13 -8.37 15.92
CA GLY A 307 -37.78 -9.60 15.47
C GLY A 307 -37.42 -10.02 14.03
N GLN A 308 -36.38 -9.42 13.43
CA GLN A 308 -35.92 -9.72 12.09
C GLN A 308 -34.89 -10.85 12.03
N PHE A 309 -34.28 -11.17 13.17
CA PHE A 309 -33.38 -12.29 13.34
C PHE A 309 -33.73 -13.09 14.58
N ARG A 310 -33.70 -14.41 14.49
CA ARG A 310 -34.09 -15.28 15.61
C ARG A 310 -33.01 -15.25 16.70
N GLU A 311 -33.42 -15.15 17.92
CA GLU A 311 -32.55 -15.12 19.09
C GLU A 311 -31.79 -16.45 19.29
N ASP A 312 -32.45 -17.58 19.07
CA ASP A 312 -31.83 -18.92 19.19
C ASP A 312 -30.71 -19.13 18.17
N LEU A 313 -30.89 -18.68 16.93
CA LEU A 313 -29.87 -18.73 15.89
C LEU A 313 -28.70 -17.76 16.23
N TYR A 314 -29.01 -16.56 16.71
CA TYR A 314 -28.00 -15.58 17.10
C TYR A 314 -27.03 -16.16 18.14
N TYR A 315 -27.51 -16.76 19.22
CA TYR A 315 -26.62 -17.36 20.21
C TYR A 315 -25.86 -18.58 19.68
N ARG A 316 -26.42 -19.31 18.71
CA ARG A 316 -25.78 -20.49 18.15
C ARG A 316 -24.64 -20.14 17.16
N ILE A 317 -24.72 -19.00 16.45
CA ILE A 317 -23.67 -18.53 15.56
C ILE A 317 -22.63 -17.66 16.28
N ARG A 318 -23.00 -16.99 17.39
CA ARG A 318 -22.13 -16.09 18.16
C ARG A 318 -21.40 -16.81 19.29
N VAL A 319 -20.87 -18.01 19.06
CA VAL A 319 -20.08 -18.71 20.08
C VAL A 319 -18.72 -18.01 20.24
N ILE A 320 -18.07 -17.68 19.14
CA ILE A 320 -16.89 -16.83 19.10
C ILE A 320 -17.25 -15.59 18.28
N HIS A 321 -16.95 -14.42 18.83
CA HIS A 321 -17.31 -13.15 18.19
C HIS A 321 -16.05 -12.32 17.89
N LEU A 322 -15.83 -12.05 16.61
CA LEU A 322 -14.75 -11.16 16.11
C LEU A 322 -15.36 -9.89 15.54
N VAL A 323 -14.87 -8.74 15.97
CA VAL A 323 -15.30 -7.43 15.45
C VAL A 323 -14.15 -6.79 14.71
N LEU A 324 -14.31 -6.59 13.40
CA LEU A 324 -13.32 -5.93 12.57
C LEU A 324 -13.54 -4.41 12.60
N PRO A 325 -12.54 -3.63 13.00
CA PRO A 325 -12.65 -2.18 13.04
C PRO A 325 -12.72 -1.61 11.61
N PRO A 326 -13.51 -0.53 11.39
CA PRO A 326 -13.46 0.22 10.14
C PRO A 326 -12.08 0.86 9.95
N LEU A 327 -11.70 1.10 8.70
CA LEU A 327 -10.36 1.61 8.35
C LEU A 327 -10.07 2.98 8.98
N LYS A 328 -11.08 3.84 9.13
CA LYS A 328 -10.97 5.14 9.80
C LYS A 328 -10.47 5.06 11.26
N ASN A 329 -10.69 3.90 11.93
CA ASN A 329 -10.25 3.67 13.31
C ASN A 329 -8.87 2.98 13.39
N ARG A 330 -8.24 2.71 12.21
CA ARG A 330 -6.91 2.10 12.08
C ARG A 330 -6.11 2.76 10.95
N ARG A 331 -6.12 4.08 10.90
CA ARG A 331 -5.49 4.88 9.84
C ARG A 331 -3.99 4.60 9.69
N GLU A 332 -3.34 4.18 10.76
CA GLU A 332 -1.94 3.75 10.74
C GLU A 332 -1.67 2.52 9.86
N ASP A 333 -2.69 1.74 9.52
CA ASP A 333 -2.57 0.61 8.61
C ASP A 333 -2.57 1.05 7.12
N ILE A 334 -3.05 2.26 6.81
CA ILE A 334 -3.22 2.74 5.43
C ILE A 334 -1.92 2.71 4.62
N PRO A 335 -0.77 3.24 5.10
CA PRO A 335 0.46 3.19 4.33
C PRO A 335 0.88 1.75 3.99
N LEU A 336 0.77 0.85 4.96
CA LEU A 336 1.13 -0.55 4.79
C LEU A 336 0.21 -1.29 3.79
N LEU A 337 -1.10 -0.97 3.83
CA LEU A 337 -2.07 -1.48 2.86
C LEU A 337 -1.77 -0.99 1.45
N VAL A 338 -1.44 0.29 1.29
CA VAL A 338 -1.08 0.90 0.01
C VAL A 338 0.17 0.21 -0.58
N ASP A 339 1.23 0.05 0.21
CA ASP A 339 2.45 -0.64 -0.22
C ASP A 339 2.18 -2.08 -0.64
N HIS A 340 1.34 -2.80 0.13
CA HIS A 340 0.95 -4.17 -0.20
C HIS A 340 0.16 -4.25 -1.51
N ILE A 341 -0.77 -3.33 -1.73
CA ILE A 341 -1.57 -3.27 -2.96
C ILE A 341 -0.70 -2.93 -4.16
N ILE A 342 0.22 -1.95 -4.06
CA ILE A 342 1.16 -1.61 -5.13
C ILE A 342 2.04 -2.83 -5.48
N ALA A 343 2.57 -3.53 -4.47
CA ALA A 343 3.37 -4.73 -4.68
C ALA A 343 2.56 -5.87 -5.36
N LYS A 344 1.27 -6.00 -5.03
CA LYS A 344 0.34 -6.94 -5.68
C LYS A 344 0.16 -6.59 -7.17
N TYR A 345 -0.11 -5.32 -7.51
CA TYR A 345 -0.33 -4.91 -8.89
C TYR A 345 0.96 -4.91 -9.72
N ASN A 346 2.11 -4.59 -9.14
CA ASN A 346 3.41 -4.76 -9.80
C ASN A 346 3.60 -6.20 -10.28
N ARG A 347 3.31 -7.19 -9.42
CA ARG A 347 3.40 -8.61 -9.80
C ARG A 347 2.40 -9.02 -10.87
N LEU A 348 1.18 -8.48 -10.83
CA LEU A 348 0.11 -8.83 -11.77
C LEU A 348 0.28 -8.21 -13.15
N GLN A 349 0.79 -6.97 -13.21
CA GLN A 349 0.86 -6.19 -14.45
C GLN A 349 2.28 -6.02 -15.00
N GLY A 350 3.30 -6.54 -14.30
CA GLY A 350 4.69 -6.45 -14.74
C GLY A 350 5.26 -5.03 -14.74
N LYS A 351 4.66 -4.10 -13.98
CA LYS A 351 5.20 -2.75 -13.75
C LYS A 351 6.14 -2.75 -12.55
N ASN A 352 6.96 -1.70 -12.42
CA ASN A 352 7.90 -1.50 -11.31
C ASN A 352 7.66 -0.16 -10.62
N ILE A 353 6.42 0.09 -10.14
CA ILE A 353 6.12 1.29 -9.38
C ILE A 353 6.74 1.14 -7.99
N ALA A 354 7.69 2.03 -7.66
CA ALA A 354 8.46 1.98 -6.42
C ALA A 354 7.64 2.31 -5.16
N GLY A 355 6.51 3.02 -5.33
CA GLY A 355 5.65 3.40 -4.21
C GLY A 355 4.74 4.57 -4.52
N ILE A 356 4.36 5.29 -3.47
CA ILE A 356 3.46 6.44 -3.52
C ILE A 356 4.13 7.66 -2.85
N SER A 357 3.87 8.86 -3.34
CA SER A 357 4.43 10.10 -2.78
C SER A 357 3.89 10.37 -1.36
N LEU A 358 4.71 11.04 -0.53
CA LEU A 358 4.33 11.39 0.84
C LEU A 358 3.06 12.27 0.88
N GLU A 359 2.90 13.17 -0.08
CA GLU A 359 1.71 14.01 -0.19
C GLU A 359 0.46 13.18 -0.45
N ALA A 360 0.52 12.23 -1.36
CA ALA A 360 -0.58 11.33 -1.69
C ALA A 360 -0.95 10.43 -0.50
N VAL A 361 0.04 9.83 0.20
CA VAL A 361 -0.20 9.06 1.44
C VAL A 361 -0.86 9.91 2.51
N THR A 362 -0.38 11.14 2.71
CA THR A 362 -0.94 12.06 3.72
C THR A 362 -2.43 12.34 3.44
N ARG A 363 -2.80 12.49 2.19
CA ARG A 363 -4.20 12.68 1.79
C ARG A 363 -5.04 11.42 2.03
N LEU A 364 -4.51 10.26 1.67
CA LEU A 364 -5.19 8.99 1.96
C LEU A 364 -5.40 8.80 3.46
N MET A 365 -4.42 9.12 4.31
CA MET A 365 -4.56 9.03 5.77
C MET A 365 -5.61 9.99 6.33
N GLY A 366 -5.89 11.09 5.66
CA GLY A 366 -6.93 12.06 6.03
C GLY A 366 -8.35 11.66 5.60
N TYR A 367 -8.50 10.69 4.71
CA TYR A 367 -9.79 10.26 4.16
C TYR A 367 -10.45 9.18 5.03
N ASP A 368 -11.78 9.13 5.09
CA ASP A 368 -12.52 8.25 6.00
C ASP A 368 -12.78 6.84 5.46
N PHE A 369 -12.60 6.61 4.16
CA PHE A 369 -12.81 5.33 3.49
C PHE A 369 -14.13 4.64 3.87
N PRO A 370 -15.30 5.14 3.44
CA PRO A 370 -16.58 4.47 3.70
C PRO A 370 -16.64 3.03 3.18
N GLY A 371 -15.94 2.73 2.07
CA GLY A 371 -15.77 1.39 1.51
C GLY A 371 -14.59 0.59 2.10
N ASN A 372 -13.90 1.11 3.13
CA ASN A 372 -12.77 0.49 3.82
C ASN A 372 -11.65 0.02 2.88
N ILE A 373 -11.12 -1.20 3.06
CA ILE A 373 -9.99 -1.72 2.28
C ILE A 373 -10.36 -1.88 0.79
N ARG A 374 -11.60 -2.27 0.48
CA ARG A 374 -12.05 -2.40 -0.91
C ARG A 374 -11.96 -1.06 -1.65
N GLU A 375 -12.28 0.03 -0.98
CA GLU A 375 -12.15 1.38 -1.56
C GLU A 375 -10.68 1.78 -1.73
N VAL A 376 -9.82 1.50 -0.75
CA VAL A 376 -8.37 1.71 -0.91
C VAL A 376 -7.83 0.95 -2.11
N GLU A 377 -8.23 -0.33 -2.26
CA GLU A 377 -7.80 -1.17 -3.38
C GLU A 377 -8.20 -0.56 -4.72
N ASN A 378 -9.46 -0.14 -4.87
CA ASN A 378 -9.96 0.50 -6.09
C ASN A 378 -9.22 1.82 -6.41
N ILE A 379 -8.98 2.65 -5.38
CA ILE A 379 -8.28 3.92 -5.52
C ILE A 379 -6.84 3.71 -5.99
N ILE A 380 -6.12 2.77 -5.36
CA ILE A 380 -4.73 2.48 -5.72
C ILE A 380 -4.67 1.77 -7.08
N GLU A 381 -5.59 0.89 -7.41
CA GLU A 381 -5.68 0.29 -8.74
C GLU A 381 -5.84 1.35 -9.84
N GLN A 382 -6.76 2.28 -9.67
CA GLN A 382 -6.95 3.40 -10.60
C GLN A 382 -5.67 4.25 -10.71
N ALA A 383 -5.06 4.62 -9.59
CA ALA A 383 -3.83 5.39 -9.57
C ALA A 383 -2.66 4.65 -10.23
N PHE A 384 -2.57 3.33 -10.01
CA PHE A 384 -1.57 2.44 -10.61
C PHE A 384 -1.69 2.39 -12.14
N VAL A 385 -2.91 2.34 -12.67
CA VAL A 385 -3.17 2.37 -14.12
C VAL A 385 -2.76 3.71 -14.72
N LEU A 386 -3.10 4.82 -14.05
CA LEU A 386 -2.81 6.17 -14.51
C LEU A 386 -1.34 6.58 -14.34
N CYS A 387 -0.58 5.89 -13.47
CA CYS A 387 0.83 6.16 -13.25
C CYS A 387 1.66 5.69 -14.44
N GLY A 388 2.25 6.65 -15.16
CA GLY A 388 3.22 6.42 -16.23
C GLY A 388 4.68 6.45 -15.79
N GLY A 389 4.95 6.75 -14.51
CA GLY A 389 6.29 6.83 -13.90
C GLY A 389 6.49 5.78 -12.81
N ASP A 390 7.53 5.97 -12.00
CA ASP A 390 7.92 5.02 -10.95
C ASP A 390 7.25 5.29 -9.60
N ILE A 391 6.53 6.40 -9.43
CA ILE A 391 5.90 6.81 -8.15
C ILE A 391 4.48 7.29 -8.42
N ILE A 392 3.52 6.78 -7.63
CA ILE A 392 2.15 7.28 -7.63
C ILE A 392 2.14 8.65 -6.94
N GLU A 393 1.75 9.69 -7.68
CA GLU A 393 1.63 11.06 -7.19
C GLU A 393 0.18 11.43 -6.90
N LEU A 394 -0.03 12.56 -6.22
CA LEU A 394 -1.35 13.06 -5.84
C LEU A 394 -2.30 13.21 -7.04
N HIS A 395 -1.79 13.61 -8.20
CA HIS A 395 -2.60 13.81 -9.41
C HIS A 395 -3.09 12.49 -10.06
N HIS A 396 -2.55 11.34 -9.66
CA HIS A 396 -3.05 10.03 -10.06
C HIS A 396 -4.25 9.55 -9.22
N LEU A 397 -4.44 10.13 -8.00
CA LEU A 397 -5.56 9.78 -7.13
C LEU A 397 -6.88 10.34 -7.67
N PRO A 398 -8.03 9.77 -7.32
CA PRO A 398 -9.36 10.30 -7.65
C PRO A 398 -9.58 11.74 -7.15
N PRO A 399 -10.41 12.55 -7.83
CA PRO A 399 -10.67 13.94 -7.45
C PRO A 399 -11.18 14.11 -6.01
N GLU A 400 -11.92 13.14 -5.50
CA GLU A 400 -12.55 13.16 -4.16
C GLU A 400 -11.49 13.16 -3.03
N ILE A 401 -10.30 12.64 -3.31
CA ILE A 401 -9.18 12.57 -2.36
C ILE A 401 -8.26 13.78 -2.51
N ARG A 402 -8.22 14.36 -3.71
CA ARG A 402 -7.44 15.57 -3.94
C ARG A 402 -8.02 16.73 -3.11
N PRO A 403 -7.21 17.73 -2.73
CA PRO A 403 -7.78 18.97 -2.23
C PRO A 403 -8.81 19.42 -3.26
N ALA A 404 -10.00 19.83 -2.81
CA ALA A 404 -10.93 20.49 -3.70
C ALA A 404 -10.11 21.50 -4.50
N ALA A 405 -10.03 21.32 -5.81
CA ALA A 405 -9.48 22.34 -6.67
C ALA A 405 -10.30 23.58 -6.29
N ILE A 406 -9.66 24.52 -5.62
CA ILE A 406 -10.16 25.89 -5.61
C ILE A 406 -10.33 26.15 -7.08
N SER A 407 -11.59 26.18 -7.54
CA SER A 407 -11.94 26.40 -8.94
C SER A 407 -11.10 27.56 -9.40
N SER A 408 -10.01 27.25 -10.09
CA SER A 408 -9.08 28.19 -10.66
C SER A 408 -9.70 28.72 -11.97
N THR A 409 -10.74 29.53 -11.79
CA THR A 409 -11.16 30.55 -12.73
C THR A 409 -11.15 31.89 -12.01
N ASP A 410 -10.12 32.11 -11.18
CA ASP A 410 -9.67 33.45 -10.82
C ASP A 410 -8.20 33.29 -10.37
N GLU A 411 -7.31 33.71 -11.26
CA GLU A 411 -5.93 34.15 -11.06
C GLU A 411 -5.15 33.41 -9.94
N ILE A 412 -4.14 32.64 -10.33
CA ILE A 412 -2.90 32.44 -9.54
C ILE A 412 -2.29 33.84 -9.36
N GLY A 413 -2.96 34.65 -8.59
CA GLY A 413 -2.51 35.86 -7.96
C GLY A 413 -2.23 35.51 -6.52
N ILE A 414 -0.94 35.57 -6.12
CA ILE A 414 -0.46 35.89 -4.79
C ILE A 414 -1.63 35.97 -3.80
N MET A 415 -1.76 35.02 -2.89
CA MET A 415 -2.79 35.02 -1.84
C MET A 415 -2.64 36.32 -1.05
N ASN A 416 -3.34 37.34 -1.51
CA ASN A 416 -3.28 38.70 -1.00
C ASN A 416 -3.67 38.63 0.49
N MET A 417 -2.95 39.31 1.34
CA MET A 417 -3.23 39.47 2.78
C MET A 417 -4.74 39.65 3.06
N ARG A 418 -5.45 40.35 2.15
CA ARG A 418 -6.90 40.55 2.19
C ARG A 418 -7.71 39.27 2.02
N ALA A 419 -7.30 38.38 1.13
CA ALA A 419 -8.01 37.10 0.90
C ALA A 419 -7.83 36.15 2.10
N MET A 420 -6.63 36.10 2.66
CA MET A 420 -6.32 35.34 3.88
C MET A 420 -7.09 35.86 5.08
N GLU A 421 -7.14 37.16 5.25
CA GLU A 421 -7.88 37.84 6.30
C GLU A 421 -9.40 37.60 6.19
N ARG A 422 -9.95 37.66 4.96
CA ARG A 422 -11.35 37.32 4.69
C ARG A 422 -11.67 35.88 5.09
N CYS A 423 -10.85 34.92 4.69
CA CYS A 423 -11.03 33.50 4.99
C CYS A 423 -11.00 33.27 6.52
N LEU A 424 -10.03 33.83 7.24
CA LEU A 424 -9.86 33.70 8.67
C LEU A 424 -11.05 34.28 9.45
N ILE A 425 -11.52 35.47 9.07
CA ILE A 425 -12.67 36.11 9.72
C ILE A 425 -13.95 35.31 9.45
N THR A 426 -14.16 34.83 8.23
CA THR A 426 -15.36 34.05 7.85
C THR A 426 -15.44 32.75 8.64
N GLU A 427 -14.33 32.02 8.71
CA GLU A 427 -14.25 30.71 9.42
C GLU A 427 -14.45 30.88 10.93
N THR A 428 -13.86 31.95 11.49
CA THR A 428 -14.00 32.22 12.93
C THR A 428 -15.44 32.70 13.28
N LEU A 429 -16.08 33.47 12.40
CA LEU A 429 -17.51 33.84 12.55
C LEU A 429 -18.40 32.60 12.50
N ARG A 430 -18.13 31.67 11.58
CA ARG A 430 -18.87 30.41 11.45
C ARG A 430 -18.71 29.55 12.72
N ARG A 431 -17.48 29.44 13.27
CA ARG A 431 -17.18 28.67 14.49
C ARG A 431 -17.95 29.18 15.72
N TYR A 432 -18.23 30.47 15.78
CA TYR A 432 -18.96 31.10 16.91
C TYR A 432 -20.39 31.53 16.55
N ASP A 433 -21.01 30.89 15.55
CA ASP A 433 -22.41 31.15 15.14
C ASP A 433 -22.73 32.65 14.93
N GLY A 434 -21.79 33.42 14.39
CA GLY A 434 -21.92 34.84 14.16
C GLY A 434 -21.68 35.75 15.39
N ASN A 435 -21.26 35.21 16.52
CA ASN A 435 -20.96 35.98 17.73
C ASN A 435 -19.70 36.83 17.59
N ARG A 436 -19.88 38.09 17.16
CA ARG A 436 -18.81 39.03 16.81
C ARG A 436 -17.87 39.33 17.99
N LYS A 437 -18.41 39.31 19.27
CA LYS A 437 -17.58 39.58 20.43
C LYS A 437 -16.62 38.46 20.77
N ARG A 438 -17.04 37.20 20.60
CA ARG A 438 -16.17 36.03 20.74
C ARG A 438 -15.18 35.91 19.58
N THR A 439 -15.65 36.17 18.36
CA THR A 439 -14.82 36.20 17.16
C THR A 439 -13.68 37.22 17.26
N ALA A 440 -13.99 38.46 17.70
CA ALA A 440 -12.97 39.50 17.85
C ALA A 440 -11.93 39.12 18.91
N ARG A 441 -12.35 38.50 20.01
CA ARG A 441 -11.45 38.03 21.07
C ARG A 441 -10.54 36.91 20.58
N ASP A 442 -11.06 35.92 19.83
CA ASP A 442 -10.30 34.79 19.29
C ASP A 442 -9.28 35.23 18.23
N LEU A 443 -9.67 36.21 17.43
CA LEU A 443 -8.78 36.83 16.41
C LEU A 443 -7.78 37.84 16.98
N GLY A 444 -7.83 38.12 18.29
CA GLY A 444 -6.94 39.10 18.93
C GLY A 444 -7.11 40.54 18.43
N ILE A 445 -8.30 40.90 17.92
CA ILE A 445 -8.60 42.25 17.40
C ILE A 445 -9.73 42.92 18.16
N ASP A 446 -9.76 44.25 18.13
CA ASP A 446 -10.87 45.00 18.70
C ASP A 446 -12.18 44.77 17.91
N ILE A 447 -13.31 44.80 18.60
CA ILE A 447 -14.63 44.55 18.00
C ILE A 447 -14.97 45.58 16.89
N SER A 448 -14.53 46.83 17.06
CA SER A 448 -14.71 47.91 16.07
C SER A 448 -13.89 47.62 14.79
N THR A 449 -12.69 47.08 14.98
CA THR A 449 -11.81 46.62 13.88
C THR A 449 -12.44 45.45 13.12
N LEU A 450 -13.03 44.49 13.83
CA LEU A 450 -13.76 43.38 13.20
C LEU A 450 -14.95 43.90 12.34
N TYR A 451 -15.76 44.82 12.84
CA TYR A 451 -16.86 45.41 12.08
C TYR A 451 -16.39 46.12 10.81
N ARG A 452 -15.30 46.88 10.89
CA ARG A 452 -14.70 47.56 9.75
C ARG A 452 -14.20 46.57 8.72
N LYS A 453 -13.54 45.49 9.14
CA LYS A 453 -13.04 44.44 8.26
C LYS A 453 -14.16 43.61 7.60
N ILE A 454 -15.20 43.25 8.31
CA ILE A 454 -16.39 42.59 7.77
C ILE A 454 -16.99 43.42 6.59
N ARG A 455 -17.11 44.76 6.76
CA ARG A 455 -17.61 45.65 5.71
C ARG A 455 -16.60 45.79 4.54
N ALA A 456 -15.33 46.02 4.85
CA ALA A 456 -14.27 46.21 3.85
C ALA A 456 -14.00 44.99 2.98
N LEU A 457 -14.24 43.76 3.54
CA LEU A 457 -14.03 42.50 2.88
C LEU A 457 -15.32 41.83 2.33
N ASN A 458 -16.45 42.53 2.45
CA ASN A 458 -17.77 42.06 1.99
C ASN A 458 -18.12 40.65 2.51
N ILE A 459 -17.94 40.42 3.81
CA ILE A 459 -18.19 39.11 4.44
C ILE A 459 -19.67 38.98 4.79
N GLU A 460 -20.34 37.98 4.23
CA GLU A 460 -21.71 37.63 4.61
C GLU A 460 -21.74 37.12 6.04
N THR A 461 -22.54 37.77 6.88
CA THR A 461 -22.70 37.36 8.29
C THR A 461 -24.00 36.59 8.47
N PRO A 462 -24.05 35.51 9.28
CA PRO A 462 -25.30 34.84 9.60
C PRO A 462 -26.33 35.78 10.17
N ALA A 463 -27.59 35.60 9.77
CA ALA A 463 -28.72 36.48 10.14
C ALA A 463 -29.02 36.50 11.66
N LYS A 464 -28.51 35.54 12.43
CA LYS A 464 -28.62 35.49 13.90
C LYS A 464 -27.35 36.02 14.57
N ASP A 465 -27.51 37.09 15.32
CA ASP A 465 -26.44 37.85 15.99
C ASP A 465 -25.87 37.13 17.25
N GLY A 466 -26.12 35.86 17.46
CA GLY A 466 -25.58 35.07 18.59
C GLY A 466 -25.88 35.61 19.99
N ARG A 467 -26.78 36.59 20.12
CA ARG A 467 -27.27 37.09 21.39
C ARG A 467 -28.38 36.20 21.91
N GLY A 468 -27.98 35.05 22.50
CA GLY A 468 -28.94 34.25 23.27
C GLY A 468 -29.55 35.10 24.37
N ARG A 469 -30.88 35.18 24.43
CA ARG A 469 -31.61 35.76 25.55
C ARG A 469 -31.11 35.12 26.84
N ARG A 470 -30.56 35.94 27.76
CA ARG A 470 -30.44 35.55 29.17
C ARG A 470 -31.84 35.27 29.68
N ARG A 471 -32.10 34.08 30.11
CA ARG A 471 -32.99 33.75 31.21
C ARG A 471 -32.14 33.30 32.37
#